data_2ff2688c2033cc943387420703350d74
#
_entry.id   2ff2688c2033cc943387420703350d74
#
_cell.length_a   1.000
_cell.length_b   1.000
_cell.length_c   1.000
_cell.angle_alpha   90.00
_cell.angle_beta   90.00
_cell.angle_gamma   90.00
#
_symmetry.space_group_name_H-M   'P 1'
#
loop_
_entity.id
_entity.type
_entity.pdbx_description
1 polymer ?
#
loop_
_entity_poly.entity_id
_entity_poly.type
_entity_poly.pdbx_seq_one_letter_code
_entity_poly.pdbx_strand_id
1 'polypeptide(L)'
;MSFCIWNPFIRLGAVDDLARLVGERLRAARHERGLSLAALAEAAGIGKGSLSEIENGARNPTLSTLYALADALGVPLATLLAERAGARISSPGIEARLLDVSRDDGAIVEVYRLRLDPGARHRSAAHGPGVTEHLLVTGGRARVGRLGQETEIGPGESARWLSDAAHGYAAVGTDPVTSVLVIRSPTA
;
A
#
# COMPACT_ATOMS: atom_id res chain seq x y z
N MET A 1 9.50 -33.06 16.25
CA MET A 1 10.00 -32.70 14.92
C MET A 1 8.83 -32.84 13.96
N SER A 2 8.18 -31.75 13.63
CA SER A 2 7.09 -31.74 12.64
C SER A 2 7.44 -30.71 11.58
N PHE A 3 7.85 -31.20 10.42
CA PHE A 3 8.15 -30.38 9.25
C PHE A 3 6.85 -29.80 8.72
N CYS A 4 6.70 -28.48 8.74
CA CYS A 4 5.69 -27.78 7.98
C CYS A 4 5.93 -28.04 6.49
N ILE A 5 5.05 -28.78 5.87
CA ILE A 5 5.04 -29.06 4.43
C ILE A 5 4.64 -27.75 3.73
N TRP A 6 5.61 -27.12 3.11
CA TRP A 6 5.37 -26.04 2.16
C TRP A 6 4.58 -26.59 0.96
N ASN A 7 3.35 -26.17 0.79
CA ASN A 7 2.50 -26.58 -0.32
C ASN A 7 2.77 -25.68 -1.56
N PRO A 8 3.43 -26.18 -2.62
CA PRO A 8 3.79 -25.38 -3.80
C PRO A 8 2.64 -25.15 -4.80
N PHE A 9 1.41 -25.57 -4.50
CA PHE A 9 0.27 -25.51 -5.42
C PHE A 9 -0.80 -24.48 -5.05
N ILE A 10 -0.42 -23.31 -4.52
CA ILE A 10 -1.33 -22.17 -4.60
C ILE A 10 -1.13 -21.55 -5.99
N ARG A 11 -1.93 -22.03 -6.97
CA ARG A 11 -2.13 -21.30 -8.22
C ARG A 11 -2.64 -19.91 -7.84
N LEU A 12 -1.81 -18.90 -8.09
CA LEU A 12 -2.23 -17.50 -8.09
C LEU A 12 -3.38 -17.38 -9.10
N GLY A 13 -4.59 -17.20 -8.62
CA GLY A 13 -5.71 -16.72 -9.41
C GLY A 13 -5.30 -15.44 -10.12
N ALA A 14 -5.74 -15.28 -11.35
CA ALA A 14 -5.34 -14.24 -12.27
C ALA A 14 -5.41 -12.83 -11.65
N VAL A 15 -4.62 -11.91 -12.18
CA VAL A 15 -4.61 -10.46 -11.84
C VAL A 15 -6.03 -9.87 -11.88
N ASP A 16 -6.90 -10.39 -12.73
CA ASP A 16 -8.32 -10.04 -12.86
C ASP A 16 -9.15 -10.33 -11.59
N ASP A 17 -8.83 -11.37 -10.83
CA ASP A 17 -9.52 -11.70 -9.59
C ASP A 17 -9.24 -10.68 -8.48
N LEU A 18 -8.01 -10.13 -8.41
CA LEU A 18 -7.65 -9.13 -7.41
C LEU A 18 -8.33 -7.78 -7.71
N ALA A 19 -8.34 -7.34 -8.98
CA ALA A 19 -8.98 -6.11 -9.39
C ALA A 19 -10.48 -6.11 -9.06
N ARG A 20 -11.16 -7.23 -9.34
CA ARG A 20 -12.58 -7.41 -9.02
C ARG A 20 -12.82 -7.39 -7.52
N LEU A 21 -12.02 -8.11 -6.74
CA LEU A 21 -12.15 -8.16 -5.28
C LEU A 21 -11.91 -6.81 -4.61
N VAL A 22 -10.89 -6.07 -5.06
CA VAL A 22 -10.62 -4.70 -4.60
C VAL A 22 -11.80 -3.79 -4.94
N GLY A 23 -12.34 -3.89 -6.15
CA GLY A 23 -13.48 -3.09 -6.59
C GLY A 23 -14.73 -3.37 -5.75
N GLU A 24 -15.06 -4.63 -5.48
CA GLU A 24 -16.18 -5.03 -4.63
C GLU A 24 -16.04 -4.47 -3.21
N ARG A 25 -14.85 -4.56 -2.61
CA ARG A 25 -14.58 -4.02 -1.26
C ARG A 25 -14.63 -2.51 -1.19
N LEU A 26 -14.08 -1.86 -2.20
CA LEU A 26 -14.15 -0.41 -2.32
C LEU A 26 -15.60 0.07 -2.35
N ARG A 27 -16.42 -0.59 -3.17
CA ARG A 27 -17.86 -0.29 -3.26
C ARG A 27 -18.56 -0.54 -1.93
N ALA A 28 -18.29 -1.67 -1.26
CA ALA A 28 -18.86 -1.98 0.04
C ALA A 28 -18.49 -0.93 1.08
N ALA A 29 -17.21 -0.59 1.23
CA ALA A 29 -16.71 0.41 2.16
C ALA A 29 -17.28 1.81 1.90
N ARG A 30 -17.48 2.18 0.62
CA ARG A 30 -18.14 3.43 0.23
C ARG A 30 -19.61 3.45 0.67
N HIS A 31 -20.36 2.37 0.42
CA HIS A 31 -21.76 2.26 0.81
C HIS A 31 -21.95 2.28 2.33
N GLU A 32 -21.10 1.60 3.10
CA GLU A 32 -21.10 1.62 4.57
C GLU A 32 -20.96 3.04 5.13
N ARG A 33 -20.27 3.93 4.40
CA ARG A 33 -20.10 5.34 4.75
C ARG A 33 -21.17 6.28 4.15
N GLY A 34 -22.13 5.72 3.44
CA GLY A 34 -23.18 6.51 2.79
C GLY A 34 -22.69 7.46 1.68
N LEU A 35 -21.46 7.22 1.16
CA LEU A 35 -20.87 8.09 0.14
C LEU A 35 -21.39 7.75 -1.25
N SER A 36 -21.72 8.79 -2.03
CA SER A 36 -21.94 8.63 -3.47
C SER A 36 -20.62 8.37 -4.20
N LEU A 37 -20.70 7.79 -5.40
CA LEU A 37 -19.50 7.59 -6.26
C LEU A 37 -18.79 8.92 -6.55
N ALA A 38 -19.56 10.01 -6.74
CA ALA A 38 -18.98 11.32 -6.99
C ALA A 38 -18.27 11.88 -5.75
N ALA A 39 -18.85 11.73 -4.56
CA ALA A 39 -18.28 12.23 -3.32
C ALA A 39 -16.96 11.51 -2.98
N LEU A 40 -16.90 10.18 -3.14
CA LEU A 40 -15.65 9.45 -2.92
C LEU A 40 -14.59 9.80 -3.96
N ALA A 41 -14.97 9.95 -5.23
CA ALA A 41 -14.02 10.32 -6.30
C ALA A 41 -13.41 11.71 -6.04
N GLU A 42 -14.23 12.67 -5.62
CA GLU A 42 -13.79 14.02 -5.25
C GLU A 42 -12.84 13.99 -4.04
N ALA A 43 -13.23 13.30 -2.96
CA ALA A 43 -12.43 13.18 -1.76
C ALA A 43 -11.05 12.50 -2.02
N ALA A 44 -11.02 11.52 -2.92
CA ALA A 44 -9.78 10.83 -3.32
C ALA A 44 -9.00 11.55 -4.44
N GLY A 45 -9.50 12.67 -4.97
CA GLY A 45 -8.84 13.43 -6.04
C GLY A 45 -8.74 12.67 -7.37
N ILE A 46 -9.69 11.76 -7.67
CA ILE A 46 -9.72 10.96 -8.91
C ILE A 46 -10.98 11.21 -9.73
N GLY A 47 -10.95 10.89 -11.01
CA GLY A 47 -12.11 11.01 -11.88
C GLY A 47 -13.23 10.01 -11.50
N LYS A 48 -14.50 10.44 -11.47
CA LYS A 48 -15.67 9.58 -11.21
C LYS A 48 -15.71 8.35 -12.14
N GLY A 49 -15.35 8.52 -13.42
CA GLY A 49 -15.27 7.42 -14.39
C GLY A 49 -14.23 6.38 -13.99
N SER A 50 -13.02 6.84 -13.60
CA SER A 50 -11.94 5.97 -13.11
C SER A 50 -12.36 5.19 -11.87
N LEU A 51 -13.03 5.83 -10.90
CA LEU A 51 -13.55 5.13 -9.72
C LEU A 51 -14.60 4.08 -10.10
N SER A 52 -15.50 4.41 -11.04
CA SER A 52 -16.50 3.45 -11.54
C SER A 52 -15.84 2.23 -12.18
N GLU A 53 -14.81 2.43 -13.01
CA GLU A 53 -14.05 1.34 -13.63
C GLU A 53 -13.35 0.47 -12.57
N ILE A 54 -12.77 1.09 -11.54
CA ILE A 54 -12.12 0.38 -10.43
C ILE A 54 -13.14 -0.45 -9.64
N GLU A 55 -14.28 0.13 -9.25
CA GLU A 55 -15.33 -0.59 -8.50
C GLU A 55 -15.96 -1.74 -9.29
N ASN A 56 -15.90 -1.69 -10.62
CA ASN A 56 -16.37 -2.77 -11.50
C ASN A 56 -15.26 -3.78 -11.86
N GLY A 57 -14.05 -3.62 -11.34
CA GLY A 57 -12.90 -4.49 -11.66
C GLY A 57 -12.38 -4.33 -13.09
N ALA A 58 -12.85 -3.33 -13.83
CA ALA A 58 -12.45 -3.07 -15.22
C ALA A 58 -11.11 -2.31 -15.33
N ARG A 59 -10.57 -1.84 -14.20
CA ARG A 59 -9.30 -1.11 -14.13
C ARG A 59 -8.55 -1.46 -12.87
N ASN A 60 -7.26 -1.77 -13.02
CA ASN A 60 -6.35 -1.90 -11.87
C ASN A 60 -5.97 -0.52 -11.34
N PRO A 61 -6.26 -0.20 -10.08
CA PRO A 61 -5.80 1.04 -9.46
C PRO A 61 -4.28 0.98 -9.24
N THR A 62 -3.63 2.14 -9.34
CA THR A 62 -2.24 2.28 -8.92
C THR A 62 -2.14 2.28 -7.39
N LEU A 63 -0.93 2.08 -6.85
CA LEU A 63 -0.70 2.15 -5.41
C LEU A 63 -1.14 3.51 -4.83
N SER A 64 -0.80 4.62 -5.50
CA SER A 64 -1.22 5.95 -5.09
C SER A 64 -2.73 6.15 -5.12
N THR A 65 -3.42 5.58 -6.11
CA THR A 65 -4.89 5.60 -6.19
C THR A 65 -5.53 4.83 -5.03
N LEU A 66 -4.98 3.66 -4.69
CA LEU A 66 -5.48 2.85 -3.58
C LEU A 66 -5.29 3.54 -2.22
N TYR A 67 -4.14 4.18 -2.00
CA TYR A 67 -3.92 4.99 -0.80
C TYR A 67 -4.91 6.15 -0.72
N ALA A 68 -5.09 6.92 -1.80
CA ALA A 68 -6.03 8.03 -1.82
C ALA A 68 -7.49 7.58 -1.52
N LEU A 69 -7.89 6.42 -2.03
CA LEU A 69 -9.22 5.85 -1.77
C LEU A 69 -9.34 5.31 -0.34
N ALA A 70 -8.30 4.64 0.18
CA ALA A 70 -8.25 4.16 1.56
C ALA A 70 -8.35 5.32 2.56
N ASP A 71 -7.59 6.40 2.31
CA ASP A 71 -7.64 7.65 3.10
C ASP A 71 -9.01 8.30 3.07
N ALA A 72 -9.58 8.50 1.88
CA ALA A 72 -10.90 9.10 1.72
C ALA A 72 -12.01 8.27 2.41
N LEU A 73 -11.80 6.97 2.52
CA LEU A 73 -12.66 6.03 3.23
C LEU A 73 -12.32 5.90 4.72
N GLY A 74 -11.16 6.41 5.19
CA GLY A 74 -10.71 6.22 6.56
C GLY A 74 -10.50 4.74 6.92
N VAL A 75 -9.97 3.94 6.00
CA VAL A 75 -9.65 2.52 6.21
C VAL A 75 -8.18 2.24 5.88
N PRO A 76 -7.53 1.29 6.57
CA PRO A 76 -6.23 0.79 6.15
C PRO A 76 -6.28 0.21 4.74
N LEU A 77 -5.19 0.35 3.99
CA LEU A 77 -5.10 -0.19 2.63
C LEU A 77 -5.35 -1.70 2.58
N ALA A 78 -4.86 -2.46 3.57
CA ALA A 78 -5.07 -3.90 3.66
C ALA A 78 -6.55 -4.30 3.68
N THR A 79 -7.42 -3.45 4.22
CA THR A 79 -8.88 -3.67 4.19
C THR A 79 -9.39 -3.74 2.76
N LEU A 80 -8.90 -2.88 1.87
CA LEU A 80 -9.24 -2.92 0.44
C LEU A 80 -8.62 -4.12 -0.27
N LEU A 81 -7.43 -4.55 0.16
CA LEU A 81 -6.72 -5.71 -0.41
C LEU A 81 -7.21 -7.06 0.10
N ALA A 82 -8.27 -7.09 0.89
CA ALA A 82 -8.81 -8.32 1.47
C ALA A 82 -7.92 -8.97 2.53
N GLU A 83 -6.98 -8.22 3.13
CA GLU A 83 -5.98 -8.78 4.06
C GLU A 83 -5.29 -10.02 3.47
N ARG A 84 -5.21 -10.10 2.14
CA ARG A 84 -4.75 -11.29 1.44
C ARG A 84 -3.24 -11.22 1.29
N ALA A 85 -2.52 -11.98 2.08
CA ALA A 85 -1.09 -12.16 1.92
C ALA A 85 -0.78 -12.56 0.47
N GLY A 86 0.19 -11.87 -0.15
CA GLY A 86 0.57 -12.06 -1.54
C GLY A 86 -0.05 -11.07 -2.54
N ALA A 87 -1.03 -10.25 -2.14
CA ALA A 87 -1.55 -9.18 -2.98
C ALA A 87 -0.42 -8.26 -3.45
N ARG A 88 -0.40 -7.97 -4.76
CA ARG A 88 0.59 -7.09 -5.38
C ARG A 88 -0.07 -5.83 -5.85
N ILE A 89 0.57 -4.71 -5.57
CA ILE A 89 0.17 -3.41 -6.04
C ILE A 89 1.38 -2.78 -6.70
N SER A 90 1.21 -2.21 -7.87
CA SER A 90 2.30 -1.58 -8.60
C SER A 90 1.90 -0.21 -9.14
N SER A 91 2.86 0.67 -9.19
CA SER A 91 2.88 1.92 -9.96
C SER A 91 4.17 1.97 -10.76
N PRO A 92 4.33 2.84 -11.74
CA PRO A 92 5.58 2.94 -12.47
C PRO A 92 6.78 3.08 -11.54
N GLY A 93 7.70 2.13 -11.63
CA GLY A 93 8.95 2.08 -10.87
C GLY A 93 8.82 1.62 -9.40
N ILE A 94 7.63 1.29 -8.91
CA ILE A 94 7.44 0.78 -7.54
C ILE A 94 6.47 -0.40 -7.52
N GLU A 95 6.83 -1.45 -6.80
CA GLU A 95 5.97 -2.61 -6.51
C GLU A 95 5.91 -2.84 -5.00
N ALA A 96 4.71 -2.96 -4.45
CA ALA A 96 4.46 -3.41 -3.09
C ALA A 96 3.73 -4.75 -3.10
N ARG A 97 4.20 -5.68 -2.28
CA ARG A 97 3.54 -6.97 -2.06
C ARG A 97 3.21 -7.13 -0.59
N LEU A 98 1.94 -7.26 -0.28
CA LEU A 98 1.48 -7.53 1.08
C LEU A 98 1.98 -8.90 1.54
N LEU A 99 2.70 -8.95 2.63
CA LEU A 99 3.25 -10.18 3.23
C LEU A 99 2.37 -10.66 4.38
N ASP A 100 1.94 -9.74 5.24
CA ASP A 100 1.17 -10.04 6.43
C ASP A 100 0.31 -8.86 6.86
N VAL A 101 -0.79 -9.16 7.55
CA VAL A 101 -1.64 -8.19 8.23
C VAL A 101 -2.01 -8.76 9.58
N SER A 102 -1.78 -8.01 10.63
CA SER A 102 -2.20 -8.35 11.98
C SER A 102 -2.96 -7.21 12.64
N ARG A 103 -3.80 -7.55 13.62
CA ARG A 103 -4.51 -6.58 14.47
C ARG A 103 -3.98 -6.75 15.88
N ASP A 104 -3.44 -5.70 16.44
CA ASP A 104 -2.82 -5.70 17.74
C ASP A 104 -3.11 -4.39 18.47
N ASP A 105 -3.54 -4.49 19.76
CA ASP A 105 -3.75 -3.37 20.70
C ASP A 105 -4.25 -2.06 20.08
N GLY A 106 -5.39 -2.10 19.38
CA GLY A 106 -5.98 -0.91 18.78
C GLY A 106 -5.23 -0.38 17.55
N ALA A 107 -4.51 -1.25 16.85
CA ALA A 107 -3.88 -0.91 15.58
C ALA A 107 -3.97 -2.05 14.56
N ILE A 108 -3.92 -1.68 13.29
CA ILE A 108 -3.66 -2.62 12.18
C ILE A 108 -2.21 -2.46 11.78
N VAL A 109 -1.50 -3.59 11.70
CA VAL A 109 -0.11 -3.65 11.27
C VAL A 109 -0.06 -4.39 9.94
N GLU A 110 0.44 -3.73 8.93
CA GLU A 110 0.60 -4.24 7.58
C GLU A 110 2.08 -4.38 7.27
N VAL A 111 2.50 -5.51 6.74
CA VAL A 111 3.89 -5.78 6.35
C VAL A 111 3.96 -5.98 4.85
N TYR A 112 4.77 -5.19 4.18
CA TYR A 112 4.98 -5.24 2.75
C TYR A 112 6.42 -5.55 2.39
N ARG A 113 6.62 -6.31 1.31
CA ARG A 113 7.85 -6.23 0.54
C ARG A 113 7.70 -5.12 -0.47
N LEU A 114 8.57 -4.13 -0.42
CA LEU A 114 8.62 -3.02 -1.35
C LEU A 114 9.83 -3.15 -2.27
N ARG A 115 9.64 -2.92 -3.56
CA ARG A 115 10.70 -2.85 -4.56
C ARG A 115 10.59 -1.54 -5.34
N LEU A 116 11.70 -0.84 -5.47
CA LEU A 116 11.80 0.31 -6.35
C LEU A 116 12.83 0.01 -7.46
N ASP A 117 12.45 0.36 -8.68
CA ASP A 117 13.38 0.31 -9.81
C ASP A 117 14.46 1.39 -9.69
N PRO A 118 15.63 1.25 -10.33
CA PRO A 118 16.67 2.26 -10.32
C PRO A 118 16.13 3.63 -10.73
N GLY A 119 16.46 4.67 -9.95
CA GLY A 119 16.03 6.03 -10.19
C GLY A 119 14.54 6.31 -9.93
N ALA A 120 13.76 5.31 -9.56
CA ALA A 120 12.35 5.49 -9.26
C ALA A 120 12.14 6.43 -8.07
N ARG A 121 11.08 7.23 -8.16
CA ARG A 121 10.62 8.12 -7.09
C ARG A 121 9.12 7.94 -6.95
N HIS A 122 8.67 7.71 -5.74
CA HIS A 122 7.26 7.62 -5.41
C HIS A 122 6.92 8.61 -4.31
N ARG A 123 5.78 9.27 -4.45
CA ARG A 123 5.24 10.19 -3.46
C ARG A 123 3.88 9.69 -3.01
N SER A 124 3.71 9.56 -1.70
CA SER A 124 2.44 9.23 -1.05
C SER A 124 1.84 10.48 -0.40
N ALA A 125 0.53 10.55 -0.38
CA ALA A 125 -0.22 11.48 0.45
C ALA A 125 -0.11 11.07 1.94
N ALA A 126 -0.68 11.86 2.83
CA ALA A 126 -0.83 11.48 4.24
C ALA A 126 -1.74 10.24 4.37
N HIS A 127 -1.45 9.37 5.33
CA HIS A 127 -2.25 8.16 5.61
C HIS A 127 -3.17 8.33 6.84
N GLY A 128 -3.27 9.53 7.35
CA GLY A 128 -4.12 9.85 8.49
C GLY A 128 -3.38 9.99 9.83
N PRO A 129 -4.08 10.47 10.87
CA PRO A 129 -3.48 10.74 12.17
C PRO A 129 -2.90 9.49 12.84
N GLY A 130 -1.68 9.60 13.35
CA GLY A 130 -1.03 8.54 14.13
C GLY A 130 -0.52 7.35 13.32
N VAL A 131 -0.71 7.33 11.99
CA VAL A 131 -0.12 6.30 11.13
C VAL A 131 1.38 6.46 11.11
N THR A 132 2.09 5.35 11.32
CA THR A 132 3.54 5.30 11.27
C THR A 132 4.01 4.31 10.22
N GLU A 133 5.10 4.65 9.56
CA GLU A 133 5.80 3.76 8.66
C GLU A 133 7.22 3.50 9.16
N HIS A 134 7.67 2.27 9.00
CA HIS A 134 9.02 1.84 9.31
C HIS A 134 9.55 1.01 8.15
N LEU A 135 10.58 1.46 7.49
CA LEU A 135 11.18 0.81 6.34
C LEU A 135 12.59 0.33 6.67
N LEU A 136 12.84 -0.96 6.43
CA LEU A 136 14.14 -1.61 6.51
C LEU A 136 14.62 -1.93 5.09
N VAL A 137 15.75 -1.39 4.67
CA VAL A 137 16.37 -1.72 3.37
C VAL A 137 17.09 -3.06 3.47
N THR A 138 16.83 -3.95 2.52
CA THR A 138 17.49 -5.25 2.38
C THR A 138 18.46 -5.31 1.20
N GLY A 139 18.34 -4.38 0.24
CA GLY A 139 19.24 -4.26 -0.89
C GLY A 139 19.07 -2.92 -1.60
N GLY A 140 20.12 -2.44 -2.23
CA GLY A 140 20.17 -1.11 -2.82
C GLY A 140 20.25 0.00 -1.76
N ARG A 141 19.96 1.24 -2.14
CA ARG A 141 19.99 2.41 -1.26
C ARG A 141 18.75 3.26 -1.52
N ALA A 142 18.06 3.68 -0.47
CA ALA A 142 16.82 4.42 -0.57
C ALA A 142 16.92 5.78 0.14
N ARG A 143 16.18 6.78 -0.36
CA ARG A 143 15.89 8.01 0.36
C ARG A 143 14.41 8.01 0.69
N VAL A 144 14.06 8.06 1.99
CA VAL A 144 12.70 7.82 2.47
C VAL A 144 12.34 8.76 3.63
N GLY A 145 11.05 8.99 3.83
CA GLY A 145 10.54 9.80 4.93
C GLY A 145 9.61 10.92 4.49
N ARG A 146 9.27 11.81 5.42
CA ARG A 146 8.43 12.99 5.14
C ARG A 146 9.13 13.90 4.15
N LEU A 147 8.35 14.49 3.24
CA LEU A 147 8.91 15.38 2.22
C LEU A 147 9.63 16.56 2.88
N GLY A 148 10.88 16.79 2.46
CA GLY A 148 11.78 17.80 3.04
C GLY A 148 12.51 17.37 4.30
N GLN A 149 12.30 16.13 4.78
CA GLN A 149 12.96 15.53 5.95
C GLN A 149 13.40 14.08 5.64
N GLU A 150 13.62 13.78 4.38
CA GLU A 150 13.99 12.44 3.95
C GLU A 150 15.38 12.07 4.42
N THR A 151 15.56 10.81 4.79
CA THR A 151 16.84 10.20 5.18
C THR A 151 17.27 9.19 4.12
N GLU A 152 18.56 9.16 3.82
CA GLU A 152 19.15 8.12 2.98
C GLU A 152 19.61 6.95 3.83
N ILE A 153 19.18 5.74 3.45
CA ILE A 153 19.48 4.48 4.15
C ILE A 153 19.88 3.40 3.16
N GLY A 154 20.79 2.53 3.59
CA GLY A 154 21.31 1.39 2.85
C GLY A 154 20.95 0.04 3.46
N PRO A 155 21.49 -1.07 2.92
CA PRO A 155 21.18 -2.43 3.41
C PRO A 155 21.48 -2.61 4.90
N GLY A 156 20.48 -3.16 5.63
CA GLY A 156 20.52 -3.34 7.09
C GLY A 156 20.13 -2.09 7.90
N GLU A 157 20.00 -0.95 7.25
CA GLU A 157 19.55 0.29 7.90
C GLU A 157 18.05 0.47 7.79
N SER A 158 17.47 1.21 8.72
CA SER A 158 16.03 1.49 8.72
C SER A 158 15.72 2.94 9.07
N ALA A 159 14.57 3.41 8.61
CA ALA A 159 14.00 4.71 8.96
C ALA A 159 12.54 4.55 9.36
N ARG A 160 12.10 5.40 10.31
CA ARG A 160 10.71 5.45 10.77
C ARG A 160 10.23 6.90 10.73
N TRP A 161 8.99 7.09 10.30
CA TRP A 161 8.34 8.41 10.28
C TRP A 161 6.84 8.30 10.57
N LEU A 162 6.24 9.44 10.94
CA LEU A 162 4.80 9.61 10.98
C LEU A 162 4.32 9.90 9.54
N SER A 163 3.35 9.13 9.06
CA SER A 163 2.75 9.26 7.72
C SER A 163 1.47 10.11 7.73
N ASP A 164 1.36 11.01 8.71
CA ASP A 164 0.30 12.02 8.82
C ASP A 164 0.50 13.23 7.90
N ALA A 165 1.57 13.23 7.11
CA ALA A 165 1.89 14.20 6.06
C ALA A 165 2.43 13.50 4.82
N ALA A 166 2.52 14.25 3.71
CA ALA A 166 3.10 13.75 2.48
C ALA A 166 4.55 13.27 2.70
N HIS A 167 4.86 12.09 2.17
CA HIS A 167 6.15 11.43 2.32
C HIS A 167 6.54 10.75 1.01
N GLY A 168 7.74 10.19 0.94
CA GLY A 168 8.22 9.61 -0.30
C GLY A 168 9.25 8.52 -0.13
N TYR A 169 9.46 7.82 -1.24
CA TYR A 169 10.45 6.77 -1.42
C TYR A 169 11.18 7.02 -2.73
N ALA A 170 12.49 7.00 -2.70
CA ALA A 170 13.31 7.13 -3.89
C ALA A 170 14.45 6.12 -3.89
N ALA A 171 14.68 5.46 -5.02
CA ALA A 171 15.89 4.69 -5.22
C ALA A 171 17.07 5.64 -5.47
N VAL A 172 18.20 5.39 -4.79
CA VAL A 172 19.43 6.14 -4.92
C VAL A 172 20.48 5.25 -5.59
N GLY A 173 21.11 5.77 -6.63
CA GLY A 173 22.09 5.02 -7.42
C GLY A 173 21.46 4.21 -8.56
N THR A 174 22.20 3.19 -9.02
CA THR A 174 21.87 2.40 -10.22
C THR A 174 21.24 1.05 -9.90
N ASP A 175 21.22 0.65 -8.63
CA ASP A 175 20.67 -0.64 -8.20
C ASP A 175 19.19 -0.50 -7.79
N PRO A 176 18.37 -1.53 -8.00
CA PRO A 176 17.03 -1.55 -7.46
C PRO A 176 17.05 -1.59 -5.94
N VAL A 177 16.08 -0.94 -5.30
CA VAL A 177 15.89 -1.06 -3.86
C VAL A 177 14.97 -2.23 -3.57
N THR A 178 15.34 -3.04 -2.57
CA THR A 178 14.47 -4.03 -1.94
C THR A 178 14.36 -3.72 -0.45
N SER A 179 13.17 -3.79 0.11
CA SER A 179 12.94 -3.42 1.50
C SER A 179 11.71 -4.11 2.07
N VAL A 180 11.63 -4.11 3.40
CA VAL A 180 10.42 -4.44 4.15
C VAL A 180 9.86 -3.13 4.70
N LEU A 181 8.59 -2.87 4.41
CA LEU A 181 7.85 -1.72 4.91
C LEU A 181 6.79 -2.22 5.89
N VAL A 182 6.78 -1.66 7.09
CA VAL A 182 5.75 -1.90 8.11
C VAL A 182 4.94 -0.62 8.25
N ILE A 183 3.63 -0.72 8.08
CA ILE A 183 2.68 0.38 8.29
C ILE A 183 1.83 0.03 9.51
N ARG A 184 1.79 0.90 10.49
CA ARG A 184 0.94 0.76 11.67
C ARG A 184 -0.10 1.88 11.68
N SER A 185 -1.35 1.48 11.54
CA SER A 185 -2.53 2.37 11.51
C SER A 185 -3.33 2.19 12.80
N PRO A 186 -3.48 3.23 13.66
CA PRO A 186 -4.35 3.15 14.82
C PRO A 186 -5.79 2.82 14.38
N THR A 187 -6.47 1.95 15.13
CA THR A 187 -7.93 1.80 15.03
C THR A 187 -8.59 2.79 15.98
N ALA A 188 -9.68 3.40 15.54
CA ALA A 188 -10.48 4.32 16.35
C ALA A 188 -11.14 3.60 17.52
#